data_7e927502e9cdd9839172dd248599af5e
#
_entry.id   7e927502e9cdd9839172dd248599af5e
#
_cell.length_a   1.000
_cell.length_b   1.000
_cell.length_c   1.000
_cell.angle_alpha   90.00
_cell.angle_beta   90.00
_cell.angle_gamma   90.00
#
_symmetry.space_group_name_H-M   'P 1'
#
loop_
_entity.id
_entity.type
_entity.pdbx_description
1 polymer ?
#
loop_
_entity_poly.entity_id
_entity_poly.type
_entity_poly.pdbx_seq_one_letter_code
_entity_poly.pdbx_strand_id
1 'polypeptide(L)'
;MSSVRPRDAEVTKAVILGAARLQFGQHGFDRTTIRSVASAAGVDPALVMHYFRTKNGLFEAAATLDVDLPDLTGVPPGQVAAVLVPVFVKLWGPDGPLLPLLRAATSNPAARDMLIAIFAEKVAPALGPLTPDRAQERAALIGSHLIGVAVARHIIGLPVLEAMDDETLIAWLGPVFKHYLTDPKPA
;
A
#
# COMPACT_ATOMS: atom_id res chain seq x y z
N MET A 1 -35.60 -15.18 -13.96
CA MET A 1 -34.44 -14.29 -13.90
C MET A 1 -34.47 -13.65 -12.52
N SER A 2 -33.71 -14.23 -11.56
CA SER A 2 -33.65 -13.71 -10.19
C SER A 2 -32.84 -12.41 -10.18
N SER A 3 -33.49 -11.29 -9.85
CA SER A 3 -32.78 -10.04 -9.59
C SER A 3 -32.01 -10.21 -8.27
N VAL A 4 -30.68 -10.24 -8.37
CA VAL A 4 -29.79 -10.19 -7.19
C VAL A 4 -30.11 -8.88 -6.44
N ARG A 5 -30.46 -8.98 -5.16
CA ARG A 5 -30.75 -7.80 -4.33
C ARG A 5 -29.49 -6.91 -4.26
N PRO A 6 -29.60 -5.58 -4.24
CA PRO A 6 -28.45 -4.68 -4.21
C PRO A 6 -27.44 -5.00 -3.09
N ARG A 7 -27.93 -5.44 -1.94
CA ARG A 7 -27.11 -5.85 -0.79
C ARG A 7 -26.25 -7.09 -1.07
N ASP A 8 -26.79 -8.05 -1.84
CA ASP A 8 -26.07 -9.28 -2.21
C ASP A 8 -24.99 -8.97 -3.25
N ALA A 9 -25.18 -7.96 -4.09
CA ALA A 9 -24.21 -7.49 -5.07
C ALA A 9 -22.96 -6.87 -4.41
N GLU A 10 -23.14 -6.03 -3.40
CA GLU A 10 -22.01 -5.41 -2.69
C GLU A 10 -21.24 -6.42 -1.84
N VAL A 11 -21.92 -7.38 -1.20
CA VAL A 11 -21.26 -8.49 -0.50
C VAL A 11 -20.44 -9.32 -1.49
N THR A 12 -20.99 -9.65 -2.64
CA THR A 12 -20.30 -10.42 -3.68
C THR A 12 -19.08 -9.68 -4.21
N LYS A 13 -19.20 -8.36 -4.46
CA LYS A 13 -18.04 -7.54 -4.86
C LYS A 13 -16.94 -7.56 -3.81
N ALA A 14 -17.29 -7.40 -2.53
CA ALA A 14 -16.32 -7.42 -1.43
C ALA A 14 -15.58 -8.76 -1.35
N VAL A 15 -16.27 -9.88 -1.53
CA VAL A 15 -15.65 -11.22 -1.56
C VAL A 15 -14.69 -11.35 -2.75
N ILE A 16 -15.09 -10.90 -3.94
CA ILE A 16 -14.22 -10.92 -5.13
C ILE A 16 -12.99 -10.05 -4.91
N LEU A 17 -13.15 -8.84 -4.36
CA LEU A 17 -12.03 -7.94 -4.07
C LEU A 17 -11.06 -8.52 -3.03
N GLY A 18 -11.57 -9.17 -1.99
CA GLY A 18 -10.76 -9.88 -1.00
C GLY A 18 -9.91 -10.99 -1.65
N ALA A 19 -10.54 -11.83 -2.47
CA ALA A 19 -9.85 -12.88 -3.22
C ALA A 19 -8.82 -12.29 -4.22
N ALA A 20 -9.16 -11.20 -4.90
CA ALA A 20 -8.27 -10.52 -5.84
C ALA A 20 -7.02 -9.98 -5.14
N ARG A 21 -7.17 -9.34 -3.97
CA ARG A 21 -6.04 -8.85 -3.15
C ARG A 21 -5.07 -9.97 -2.80
N LEU A 22 -5.59 -11.11 -2.32
CA LEU A 22 -4.77 -12.28 -2.00
C LEU A 22 -4.05 -12.83 -3.23
N GLN A 23 -4.75 -13.04 -4.35
CA GLN A 23 -4.18 -13.59 -5.58
C GLN A 23 -3.11 -12.66 -6.17
N PHE A 24 -3.39 -11.36 -6.25
CA PHE A 24 -2.41 -10.38 -6.73
C PHE A 24 -1.21 -10.26 -5.77
N GLY A 25 -1.43 -10.38 -4.45
CA GLY A 25 -0.39 -10.36 -3.43
C GLY A 25 0.57 -11.54 -3.53
N GLN A 26 0.03 -12.74 -3.69
CA GLN A 26 0.82 -13.98 -3.71
C GLN A 26 1.50 -14.23 -5.05
N HIS A 27 0.82 -13.94 -6.16
CA HIS A 27 1.26 -14.34 -7.49
C HIS A 27 1.69 -13.17 -8.37
N GLY A 28 1.45 -11.93 -7.95
CA GLY A 28 1.66 -10.72 -8.76
C GLY A 28 0.57 -10.53 -9.81
N PHE A 29 0.62 -9.38 -10.49
CA PHE A 29 -0.37 -9.05 -11.51
C PHE A 29 -0.35 -10.04 -12.67
N ASP A 30 0.83 -10.36 -13.26
CA ASP A 30 0.93 -11.11 -14.49
C ASP A 30 0.39 -12.55 -14.37
N ARG A 31 0.71 -13.23 -13.28
CA ARG A 31 0.31 -14.63 -13.04
C ARG A 31 -1.11 -14.80 -12.50
N THR A 32 -1.73 -13.75 -11.97
CA THR A 32 -3.12 -13.76 -11.53
C THR A 32 -4.06 -13.71 -12.74
N THR A 33 -5.12 -14.51 -12.74
CA THR A 33 -6.13 -14.53 -13.79
C THR A 33 -7.53 -14.28 -13.22
N ILE A 34 -8.47 -13.81 -14.06
CA ILE A 34 -9.88 -13.70 -13.66
C ILE A 34 -10.42 -15.05 -13.16
N ARG A 35 -10.01 -16.16 -13.79
CA ARG A 35 -10.44 -17.50 -13.38
C ARG A 35 -9.89 -17.90 -12.01
N SER A 36 -8.61 -17.59 -11.72
CA SER A 36 -8.03 -17.90 -10.41
C SER A 36 -8.69 -17.09 -9.28
N VAL A 37 -9.00 -15.82 -9.54
CA VAL A 37 -9.73 -14.98 -8.59
C VAL A 37 -11.16 -15.47 -8.38
N ALA A 38 -11.88 -15.80 -9.44
CA ALA A 38 -13.24 -16.33 -9.38
C ALA A 38 -13.31 -17.64 -8.58
N SER A 39 -12.35 -18.55 -8.84
CA SER A 39 -12.22 -19.81 -8.09
C SER A 39 -11.95 -19.55 -6.59
N ALA A 40 -11.05 -18.64 -6.26
CA ALA A 40 -10.75 -18.28 -4.87
C ALA A 40 -11.93 -17.59 -4.16
N ALA A 41 -12.75 -16.84 -4.91
CA ALA A 41 -13.95 -16.17 -4.41
C ALA A 41 -15.19 -17.09 -4.37
N GLY A 42 -15.13 -18.30 -4.95
CA GLY A 42 -16.28 -19.20 -5.06
C GLY A 42 -17.38 -18.69 -5.98
N VAL A 43 -17.04 -17.93 -7.02
CA VAL A 43 -17.99 -17.34 -7.97
C VAL A 43 -17.69 -17.72 -9.41
N ASP A 44 -18.66 -17.49 -10.30
CA ASP A 44 -18.45 -17.67 -11.74
C ASP A 44 -17.52 -16.56 -12.30
N PRO A 45 -16.54 -16.89 -13.18
CA PRO A 45 -15.70 -15.89 -13.83
C PRO A 45 -16.47 -14.81 -14.61
N ALA A 46 -17.64 -15.16 -15.18
CA ALA A 46 -18.49 -14.19 -15.85
C ALA A 46 -19.00 -13.10 -14.88
N LEU A 47 -19.24 -13.47 -13.60
CA LEU A 47 -19.66 -12.51 -12.58
C LEU A 47 -18.53 -11.52 -12.23
N VAL A 48 -17.28 -11.99 -12.15
CA VAL A 48 -16.12 -11.12 -11.98
C VAL A 48 -16.00 -10.14 -13.15
N MET A 49 -16.12 -10.65 -14.38
CA MET A 49 -16.11 -9.82 -15.60
C MET A 49 -17.28 -8.84 -15.66
N HIS A 50 -18.45 -9.24 -15.18
CA HIS A 50 -19.62 -8.35 -15.10
C HIS A 50 -19.33 -7.13 -14.21
N TYR A 51 -18.73 -7.33 -13.04
CA TYR A 51 -18.46 -6.24 -12.10
C TYR A 51 -17.24 -5.38 -12.49
N PHE A 52 -16.17 -6.00 -12.95
CA PHE A 52 -14.87 -5.33 -13.09
C PHE A 52 -14.39 -5.17 -14.53
N ARG A 53 -15.08 -5.80 -15.49
CA ARG A 53 -14.88 -5.73 -16.95
C ARG A 53 -13.54 -6.26 -17.45
N THR A 54 -12.43 -5.91 -16.81
CA THR A 54 -11.07 -6.31 -17.19
C THR A 54 -10.27 -6.76 -15.97
N LYS A 55 -9.16 -7.45 -16.21
CA LYS A 55 -8.20 -7.77 -15.14
C LYS A 55 -7.59 -6.49 -14.53
N ASN A 56 -7.33 -5.46 -15.35
CA ASN A 56 -6.88 -4.17 -14.86
C ASN A 56 -7.94 -3.50 -13.97
N GLY A 57 -9.21 -3.46 -14.41
CA GLY A 57 -10.30 -2.89 -13.60
C GLY A 57 -10.52 -3.64 -12.29
N LEU A 58 -10.36 -4.98 -12.27
CA LEU A 58 -10.37 -5.76 -11.03
C LEU A 58 -9.17 -5.41 -10.14
N PHE A 59 -7.98 -5.25 -10.72
CA PHE A 59 -6.77 -4.88 -9.99
C PHE A 59 -6.89 -3.48 -9.41
N GLU A 60 -7.32 -2.50 -10.19
CA GLU A 60 -7.56 -1.12 -9.74
C GLU A 60 -8.57 -1.08 -8.59
N ALA A 61 -9.70 -1.77 -8.74
CA ALA A 61 -10.70 -1.87 -7.67
C ALA A 61 -10.18 -2.59 -6.42
N ALA A 62 -9.36 -3.64 -6.58
CA ALA A 62 -8.74 -4.35 -5.46
C ALA A 62 -7.68 -3.50 -4.75
N ALA A 63 -6.97 -2.67 -5.50
CA ALA A 63 -5.93 -1.77 -5.01
C ALA A 63 -6.48 -0.40 -4.59
N THR A 64 -7.75 -0.08 -4.90
CA THR A 64 -8.43 1.08 -4.31
C THR A 64 -8.59 0.82 -2.82
N LEU A 65 -7.66 1.35 -2.05
CA LEU A 65 -7.59 1.23 -0.61
C LEU A 65 -7.79 2.62 -0.03
N ASP A 66 -8.65 2.67 0.94
CA ASP A 66 -8.65 3.82 1.84
C ASP A 66 -7.39 3.68 2.71
N VAL A 67 -6.30 4.29 2.22
CA VAL A 67 -5.06 4.41 2.97
C VAL A 67 -5.28 5.54 3.97
N ASP A 68 -5.75 5.15 5.14
CA ASP A 68 -5.95 6.08 6.24
C ASP A 68 -4.60 6.24 6.97
N LEU A 69 -3.97 7.38 6.75
CA LEU A 69 -2.78 7.76 7.50
C LEU A 69 -3.21 8.48 8.78
N PRO A 70 -2.51 8.24 9.90
CA PRO A 70 -2.82 8.92 11.14
C PRO A 70 -2.63 10.43 11.00
N ASP A 71 -3.41 11.20 11.73
CA ASP A 71 -3.19 12.62 11.85
C ASP A 71 -1.87 12.86 12.60
N LEU A 72 -0.93 13.50 11.93
CA LEU A 72 0.37 13.83 12.47
C LEU A 72 0.43 15.25 13.05
N THR A 73 -0.69 15.97 13.09
CA THR A 73 -0.76 17.32 13.64
C THR A 73 -0.33 17.32 15.09
N GLY A 74 0.68 18.13 15.41
CA GLY A 74 1.23 18.21 16.76
C GLY A 74 2.13 17.05 17.21
N VAL A 75 2.37 16.05 16.35
CA VAL A 75 3.35 15.00 16.63
C VAL A 75 4.76 15.57 16.54
N PRO A 76 5.56 15.49 17.62
CA PRO A 76 6.95 15.94 17.57
C PRO A 76 7.73 15.19 16.48
N PRO A 77 8.60 15.87 15.71
CA PRO A 77 9.35 15.22 14.61
C PRO A 77 10.11 13.96 15.01
N GLY A 78 10.64 13.91 16.24
CA GLY A 78 11.31 12.73 16.77
C GLY A 78 10.40 11.55 17.09
N GLN A 79 9.07 11.73 17.08
CA GLN A 79 8.08 10.69 17.35
C GLN A 79 7.33 10.26 16.09
N VAL A 80 7.54 10.90 14.94
CA VAL A 80 6.85 10.58 13.68
C VAL A 80 7.07 9.12 13.28
N ALA A 81 8.29 8.59 13.43
CA ALA A 81 8.57 7.19 13.13
C ALA A 81 7.75 6.22 14.01
N ALA A 82 7.57 6.53 15.29
CA ALA A 82 6.77 5.70 16.20
C ALA A 82 5.29 5.64 15.79
N VAL A 83 4.79 6.68 15.12
CA VAL A 83 3.41 6.71 14.61
C VAL A 83 3.32 6.04 13.23
N LEU A 84 4.27 6.28 12.33
CA LEU A 84 4.22 5.81 10.94
C LEU A 84 4.63 4.35 10.78
N VAL A 85 5.62 3.85 11.51
CA VAL A 85 6.14 2.48 11.31
C VAL A 85 5.08 1.40 11.54
N PRO A 86 4.26 1.43 12.60
CA PRO A 86 3.19 0.45 12.78
C PRO A 86 2.16 0.46 11.63
N VAL A 87 1.80 1.65 11.15
CA VAL A 87 0.88 1.80 10.00
C VAL A 87 1.54 1.26 8.74
N PHE A 88 2.80 1.57 8.53
CA PHE A 88 3.59 1.05 7.42
C PHE A 88 3.63 -0.48 7.43
N VAL A 89 3.96 -1.11 8.57
CA VAL A 89 4.02 -2.58 8.69
C VAL A 89 2.67 -3.21 8.38
N LYS A 90 1.57 -2.61 8.83
CA LYS A 90 0.21 -3.09 8.50
C LYS A 90 -0.12 -2.96 7.01
N LEU A 91 0.27 -1.87 6.35
CA LEU A 91 -0.06 -1.62 4.95
C LEU A 91 0.83 -2.39 3.98
N TRP A 92 2.11 -2.55 4.29
CA TRP A 92 3.13 -3.14 3.42
C TRP A 92 3.59 -4.53 3.86
N GLY A 93 3.06 -5.06 4.96
CA GLY A 93 3.36 -6.41 5.45
C GLY A 93 2.86 -7.51 4.50
N PRO A 94 3.12 -8.80 4.81
CA PRO A 94 2.75 -9.94 3.96
C PRO A 94 1.27 -9.98 3.61
N ASP A 95 0.41 -9.63 4.58
CA ASP A 95 -1.04 -9.56 4.43
C ASP A 95 -1.53 -8.14 4.12
N GLY A 96 -0.60 -7.21 3.95
CA GLY A 96 -0.89 -5.80 3.74
C GLY A 96 -1.37 -5.52 2.32
N PRO A 97 -2.31 -4.58 2.19
CA PRO A 97 -2.97 -4.31 0.91
C PRO A 97 -2.07 -3.62 -0.13
N LEU A 98 -0.98 -2.96 0.28
CA LEU A 98 -0.10 -2.23 -0.64
C LEU A 98 1.06 -3.08 -1.19
N LEU A 99 1.41 -4.21 -0.55
CA LEU A 99 2.48 -5.07 -1.04
C LEU A 99 2.21 -5.65 -2.45
N PRO A 100 0.99 -6.09 -2.79
CA PRO A 100 0.65 -6.49 -4.16
C PRO A 100 0.85 -5.38 -5.19
N LEU A 101 0.47 -4.15 -4.82
CA LEU A 101 0.62 -2.97 -5.67
C LEU A 101 2.11 -2.66 -5.93
N LEU A 102 2.94 -2.74 -4.90
CA LEU A 102 4.39 -2.53 -5.01
C LEU A 102 5.04 -3.58 -5.93
N ARG A 103 4.67 -4.85 -5.78
CA ARG A 103 5.15 -5.92 -6.65
C ARG A 103 4.78 -5.71 -8.11
N ALA A 104 3.57 -5.21 -8.37
CA ALA A 104 3.07 -4.97 -9.73
C ALA A 104 3.67 -3.70 -10.35
N ALA A 105 4.06 -2.70 -9.58
CA ALA A 105 4.46 -1.38 -10.08
C ALA A 105 5.67 -1.40 -11.02
N THR A 106 6.51 -2.43 -10.96
CA THR A 106 7.67 -2.59 -11.84
C THR A 106 7.30 -3.01 -13.26
N SER A 107 6.15 -3.66 -13.45
CA SER A 107 5.69 -4.20 -14.73
C SER A 107 4.33 -3.66 -15.20
N ASN A 108 3.56 -3.06 -14.30
CA ASN A 108 2.22 -2.55 -14.60
C ASN A 108 2.15 -1.03 -14.39
N PRO A 109 1.96 -0.24 -15.48
CA PRO A 109 1.84 1.22 -15.38
C PRO A 109 0.70 1.68 -14.46
N ALA A 110 -0.47 1.03 -14.48
CA ALA A 110 -1.59 1.39 -13.62
C ALA A 110 -1.24 1.23 -12.13
N ALA A 111 -0.53 0.14 -11.76
CA ALA A 111 -0.05 -0.06 -10.40
C ALA A 111 0.92 1.04 -9.96
N ARG A 112 1.83 1.44 -10.84
CA ARG A 112 2.77 2.55 -10.59
C ARG A 112 2.02 3.86 -10.39
N ASP A 113 1.08 4.18 -11.26
CA ASP A 113 0.32 5.42 -11.21
C ASP A 113 -0.53 5.50 -9.93
N MET A 114 -1.06 4.38 -9.44
CA MET A 114 -1.75 4.29 -8.15
C MET A 114 -0.81 4.55 -6.96
N LEU A 115 0.42 4.02 -6.96
CA LEU A 115 1.40 4.34 -5.91
C LEU A 115 1.75 5.83 -5.91
N ILE A 116 1.91 6.42 -7.09
CA ILE A 116 2.14 7.87 -7.24
C ILE A 116 0.97 8.67 -6.68
N ALA A 117 -0.27 8.27 -6.98
CA ALA A 117 -1.48 8.92 -6.46
C ALA A 117 -1.58 8.81 -4.93
N ILE A 118 -1.35 7.62 -4.35
CA ILE A 118 -1.31 7.44 -2.89
C ILE A 118 -0.27 8.36 -2.25
N PHE A 119 0.92 8.45 -2.84
CA PHE A 119 1.94 9.35 -2.35
C PHE A 119 1.49 10.81 -2.41
N ALA A 120 1.00 11.28 -3.56
CA ALA A 120 0.62 12.67 -3.80
C ALA A 120 -0.60 13.11 -2.97
N GLU A 121 -1.58 12.23 -2.81
CA GLU A 121 -2.88 12.55 -2.19
C GLU A 121 -2.94 12.25 -0.69
N LYS A 122 -2.10 11.35 -0.19
CA LYS A 122 -2.12 10.90 1.22
C LYS A 122 -0.81 11.20 1.95
N VAL A 123 0.34 10.73 1.42
CA VAL A 123 1.62 10.80 2.15
C VAL A 123 2.18 12.22 2.19
N ALA A 124 2.27 12.89 1.05
CA ALA A 124 2.84 14.23 0.98
C ALA A 124 2.01 15.26 1.76
N PRO A 125 0.67 15.27 1.71
CA PRO A 125 -0.14 16.15 2.56
C PRO A 125 -0.02 15.87 4.06
N ALA A 126 0.12 14.61 4.47
CA ALA A 126 0.26 14.25 5.90
C ALA A 126 1.60 14.71 6.49
N LEU A 127 2.69 14.62 5.72
CA LEU A 127 4.03 14.97 6.17
C LEU A 127 4.38 16.45 5.93
N GLY A 128 3.77 17.08 4.93
CA GLY A 128 4.07 18.46 4.52
C GLY A 128 4.03 19.47 5.64
N PRO A 129 2.98 19.53 6.48
CA PRO A 129 2.87 20.47 7.59
C PRO A 129 3.96 20.34 8.66
N LEU A 130 4.66 19.20 8.70
CA LEU A 130 5.73 18.95 9.67
C LEU A 130 7.11 19.45 9.21
N THR A 131 7.20 19.94 7.97
CA THR A 131 8.49 20.31 7.36
C THR A 131 8.65 21.81 7.27
N PRO A 132 9.88 22.35 7.46
CA PRO A 132 10.13 23.78 7.38
C PRO A 132 10.14 24.32 5.94
N ASP A 133 10.49 23.44 4.98
CA ASP A 133 10.61 23.74 3.53
C ASP A 133 10.49 22.46 2.71
N ARG A 134 10.39 22.57 1.38
CA ARG A 134 10.45 21.46 0.41
C ARG A 134 9.64 20.22 0.83
N ALA A 135 8.43 20.44 1.30
CA ALA A 135 7.56 19.42 1.88
C ALA A 135 7.47 18.14 1.01
N GLN A 136 7.32 18.27 -0.30
CA GLN A 136 7.22 17.13 -1.21
C GLN A 136 8.51 16.31 -1.30
N GLU A 137 9.68 16.97 -1.37
CA GLU A 137 10.97 16.29 -1.43
C GLU A 137 11.24 15.52 -0.14
N ARG A 138 10.98 16.13 1.01
CA ARG A 138 11.16 15.53 2.34
C ARG A 138 10.22 14.34 2.56
N ALA A 139 8.97 14.49 2.18
CA ALA A 139 8.00 13.39 2.20
C ALA A 139 8.43 12.24 1.27
N ALA A 140 8.96 12.55 0.07
CA ALA A 140 9.46 11.55 -0.87
C ALA A 140 10.66 10.77 -0.29
N LEU A 141 11.57 11.43 0.44
CA LEU A 141 12.69 10.77 1.10
C LEU A 141 12.21 9.83 2.20
N ILE A 142 11.28 10.25 3.05
CA ILE A 142 10.68 9.37 4.07
C ILE A 142 9.97 8.18 3.42
N GLY A 143 9.13 8.43 2.41
CA GLY A 143 8.44 7.38 1.66
C GLY A 143 9.39 6.39 0.99
N SER A 144 10.52 6.87 0.43
CA SER A 144 11.52 6.01 -0.21
C SER A 144 12.19 5.05 0.80
N HIS A 145 12.45 5.49 2.02
CA HIS A 145 12.95 4.60 3.08
C HIS A 145 11.96 3.50 3.42
N LEU A 146 10.68 3.85 3.61
CA LEU A 146 9.64 2.88 3.92
C LEU A 146 9.44 1.88 2.77
N ILE A 147 9.36 2.36 1.52
CA ILE A 147 9.28 1.49 0.35
C ILE A 147 10.52 0.59 0.25
N GLY A 148 11.72 1.14 0.48
CA GLY A 148 12.97 0.38 0.48
C GLY A 148 12.95 -0.76 1.51
N VAL A 149 12.48 -0.48 2.73
CA VAL A 149 12.29 -1.51 3.77
C VAL A 149 11.28 -2.57 3.32
N ALA A 150 10.13 -2.17 2.75
CA ALA A 150 9.12 -3.11 2.25
C ALA A 150 9.68 -4.02 1.15
N VAL A 151 10.40 -3.46 0.19
CA VAL A 151 11.04 -4.21 -0.91
C VAL A 151 12.08 -5.19 -0.33
N ALA A 152 12.98 -4.70 0.50
CA ALA A 152 14.05 -5.53 1.07
C ALA A 152 13.50 -6.66 1.96
N ARG A 153 12.47 -6.35 2.75
CA ARG A 153 11.86 -7.28 3.71
C ARG A 153 10.94 -8.31 3.04
N HIS A 154 10.07 -7.86 2.12
CA HIS A 154 8.96 -8.69 1.64
C HIS A 154 9.05 -9.10 0.15
N ILE A 155 9.92 -8.48 -0.63
CA ILE A 155 10.12 -8.81 -2.05
C ILE A 155 11.45 -9.53 -2.24
N ILE A 156 12.54 -9.01 -1.66
CA ILE A 156 13.87 -9.63 -1.71
C ILE A 156 13.99 -10.74 -0.65
N GLY A 157 13.36 -10.56 0.53
CA GLY A 157 13.43 -11.53 1.63
C GLY A 157 14.76 -11.49 2.35
N LEU A 158 15.28 -10.29 2.70
CA LEU A 158 16.51 -10.18 3.49
C LEU A 158 16.26 -10.65 4.93
N PRO A 159 16.86 -11.79 5.38
CA PRO A 159 16.52 -12.40 6.67
C PRO A 159 16.70 -11.47 7.86
N VAL A 160 17.71 -10.60 7.83
CA VAL A 160 17.96 -9.60 8.90
C VAL A 160 16.80 -8.61 9.02
N LEU A 161 16.23 -8.18 7.90
CA LEU A 161 15.09 -7.25 7.89
C LEU A 161 13.77 -7.97 8.19
N GLU A 162 13.61 -9.23 7.76
CA GLU A 162 12.42 -10.03 8.12
C GLU A 162 12.32 -10.26 9.61
N ALA A 163 13.45 -10.50 10.28
CA ALA A 163 13.52 -10.75 11.72
C ALA A 163 13.44 -9.47 12.58
N MET A 164 13.58 -8.28 11.96
CA MET A 164 13.56 -7.02 12.70
C MET A 164 12.12 -6.66 13.11
N ASP A 165 11.90 -6.40 14.40
CA ASP A 165 10.62 -5.95 14.92
C ASP A 165 10.38 -4.44 14.71
N ASP A 166 9.17 -3.99 15.00
CA ASP A 166 8.77 -2.60 14.79
C ASP A 166 9.55 -1.65 15.70
N GLU A 167 9.87 -2.05 16.94
CA GLU A 167 10.62 -1.24 17.90
C GLU A 167 12.03 -0.95 17.36
N THR A 168 12.68 -1.96 16.83
CA THR A 168 13.99 -1.84 16.19
C THR A 168 13.91 -0.96 14.94
N LEU A 169 12.90 -1.14 14.08
CA LEU A 169 12.69 -0.26 12.93
C LEU A 169 12.49 1.20 13.33
N ILE A 170 11.68 1.46 14.37
CA ILE A 170 11.46 2.81 14.91
C ILE A 170 12.77 3.41 15.42
N ALA A 171 13.58 2.63 16.14
CA ALA A 171 14.84 3.10 16.69
C ALA A 171 15.85 3.53 15.60
N TRP A 172 15.88 2.80 14.47
CA TRP A 172 16.77 3.13 13.36
C TRP A 172 16.20 4.22 12.44
N LEU A 173 14.91 4.18 12.12
CA LEU A 173 14.29 5.12 11.20
C LEU A 173 13.97 6.47 11.85
N GLY A 174 13.72 6.49 13.16
CA GLY A 174 13.35 7.70 13.90
C GLY A 174 14.33 8.86 13.72
N PRO A 175 15.62 8.69 13.97
CA PRO A 175 16.63 9.72 13.74
C PRO A 175 16.68 10.21 12.28
N VAL A 176 16.52 9.31 11.32
CA VAL A 176 16.53 9.63 9.89
C VAL A 176 15.30 10.47 9.52
N PHE A 177 14.12 10.08 9.98
CA PHE A 177 12.89 10.84 9.72
C PHE A 177 12.92 12.20 10.39
N LYS A 178 13.41 12.28 11.65
CA LYS A 178 13.63 13.54 12.33
C LYS A 178 14.54 14.46 11.51
N HIS A 179 15.68 13.95 11.03
CA HIS A 179 16.59 14.70 10.15
C HIS A 179 15.87 15.27 8.93
N TYR A 180 15.10 14.45 8.20
CA TYR A 180 14.35 14.93 7.05
C TYR A 180 13.25 15.94 7.39
N LEU A 181 12.67 15.88 8.59
CA LEU A 181 11.58 16.77 8.98
C LEU A 181 12.08 18.11 9.57
N THR A 182 13.27 18.15 10.17
CA THR A 182 13.70 19.32 10.96
C THR A 182 14.97 20.01 10.48
N ASP A 183 15.89 19.27 9.85
CA ASP A 183 17.18 19.85 9.52
C ASP A 183 17.07 20.80 8.32
N PRO A 184 17.86 21.87 8.29
CA PRO A 184 17.90 22.74 7.14
C PRO A 184 18.34 21.95 5.90
N LYS A 185 17.87 22.40 4.72
CA LYS A 185 18.30 21.84 3.45
C LYS A 185 19.83 21.83 3.37
N PRO A 186 20.46 20.72 2.95
CA PRO A 186 21.87 20.71 2.60
C PRO A 186 22.18 21.79 1.53
N ALA A 187 23.29 22.46 1.70
CA ALA A 187 23.72 23.55 0.79
C ALA A 187 24.00 23.01 -0.63
#